data_f27081126c5026d59d02edf7f1f42075
#
_entry.id   f27081126c5026d59d02edf7f1f42075
#
_cell.length_a   1.000
_cell.length_b   1.000
_cell.length_c   1.000
_cell.angle_alpha   90.00
_cell.angle_beta   90.00
_cell.angle_gamma   90.00
#
_symmetry.space_group_name_H-M   'P 1'
#
loop_
_entity.id
_entity.type
_entity.pdbx_description
1 polymer ?
#
loop_
_entity_poly.entity_id
_entity_poly.type
_entity_poly.pdbx_seq_one_letter_code
_entity_poly.pdbx_strand_id
1 'polypeptide(L)'
;VDVSASMAYGRGALNKYEYACTLAASLAYLVLKQNDAVGCVAFDEVVRTKIPIRSKHTHIHSVIDSLAVSEPRDKTDLYKIFRSVAETYPRRGMVVVVSDLLADRPGMVRGLKMLRQKGHDVLVFHIMDDDELDFEFNGPMRFDGLESDDFLNCNPRALRDGYLEALREYLDDIRRQCAKNTIDYALIRTSDPLDAALASYLSNRLGMHHKN
;
A
#
# COMPACT_ATOMS: atom_id res chain seq x y z
N VAL A 1 -0.28 -0.26 -7.07
CA VAL A 1 -1.30 -0.84 -6.17
C VAL A 1 -1.04 -2.33 -6.05
N ASP A 2 -0.96 -2.80 -4.82
CA ASP A 2 -0.81 -4.21 -4.47
C ASP A 2 -2.13 -4.96 -4.72
N VAL A 3 -2.05 -6.10 -5.39
CA VAL A 3 -3.17 -7.01 -5.65
C VAL A 3 -2.83 -8.44 -5.18
N SER A 4 -2.01 -8.56 -4.13
CA SER A 4 -1.74 -9.85 -3.49
C SER A 4 -2.97 -10.39 -2.75
N ALA A 5 -2.96 -11.68 -2.46
CA ALA A 5 -4.09 -12.35 -1.81
C ALA A 5 -4.42 -11.76 -0.43
N SER A 6 -3.41 -11.28 0.31
CA SER A 6 -3.61 -10.62 1.61
C SER A 6 -4.46 -9.36 1.52
N MET A 7 -4.43 -8.65 0.38
CA MET A 7 -5.25 -7.46 0.14
C MET A 7 -6.76 -7.76 0.05
N ALA A 8 -7.17 -9.02 -0.17
CA ALA A 8 -8.58 -9.41 -0.14
C ALA A 8 -9.18 -9.38 1.28
N TYR A 9 -8.34 -9.26 2.33
CA TYR A 9 -8.82 -9.22 3.70
C TYR A 9 -9.52 -7.91 4.04
N GLY A 10 -10.54 -8.01 4.87
CA GLY A 10 -11.27 -6.91 5.49
C GLY A 10 -12.71 -7.30 5.83
N ARG A 11 -13.21 -6.86 6.99
CA ARG A 11 -14.59 -7.09 7.45
C ARG A 11 -15.44 -5.83 7.43
N GLY A 12 -14.85 -4.69 7.13
CA GLY A 12 -15.52 -3.40 7.06
C GLY A 12 -16.40 -3.25 5.81
N ALA A 13 -16.78 -2.01 5.51
CA ALA A 13 -17.52 -1.65 4.31
C ALA A 13 -16.71 -1.90 3.02
N LEU A 14 -15.39 -1.81 3.12
CA LEU A 14 -14.43 -2.10 2.05
C LEU A 14 -13.34 -3.02 2.61
N ASN A 15 -12.92 -4.01 1.85
CA ASN A 15 -11.69 -4.73 2.15
C ASN A 15 -10.44 -3.88 1.81
N LYS A 16 -9.23 -4.34 2.17
CA LYS A 16 -7.99 -3.60 1.92
C LYS A 16 -7.81 -3.26 0.43
N TYR A 17 -8.15 -4.19 -0.46
CA TYR A 17 -8.03 -3.97 -1.91
C TYR A 17 -8.99 -2.90 -2.43
N GLU A 18 -10.26 -2.99 -2.07
CA GLU A 18 -11.28 -2.02 -2.48
C GLU A 18 -10.94 -0.62 -1.97
N TYR A 19 -10.46 -0.52 -0.72
CA TYR A 19 -9.98 0.73 -0.15
C TYR A 19 -8.76 1.26 -0.92
N ALA A 20 -7.76 0.42 -1.19
CA ALA A 20 -6.56 0.77 -1.93
C ALA A 20 -6.88 1.25 -3.36
N CYS A 21 -7.80 0.59 -4.05
CA CYS A 21 -8.27 0.99 -5.38
C CYS A 21 -8.95 2.36 -5.36
N THR A 22 -9.83 2.59 -4.36
CA THR A 22 -10.53 3.86 -4.19
C THR A 22 -9.56 5.00 -3.89
N LEU A 23 -8.57 4.75 -3.01
CA LEU A 23 -7.50 5.70 -2.70
C LEU A 23 -6.66 6.03 -3.94
N ALA A 24 -6.21 5.01 -4.67
CA ALA A 24 -5.40 5.18 -5.87
C ALA A 24 -6.14 5.93 -6.99
N ALA A 25 -7.41 5.58 -7.23
CA ALA A 25 -8.26 6.27 -8.21
C ALA A 25 -8.50 7.73 -7.83
N SER A 26 -8.74 8.02 -6.54
CA SER A 26 -8.92 9.39 -6.04
C SER A 26 -7.67 10.24 -6.21
N LEU A 27 -6.49 9.69 -5.91
CA LEU A 27 -5.21 10.36 -6.15
C LEU A 27 -4.97 10.61 -7.64
N ALA A 28 -5.21 9.59 -8.48
CA ALA A 28 -5.07 9.72 -9.93
C ALA A 28 -5.99 10.81 -10.48
N TYR A 29 -7.23 10.89 -10.01
CA TYR A 29 -8.17 11.95 -10.38
C TYR A 29 -7.65 13.34 -9.99
N LEU A 30 -7.14 13.51 -8.76
CA LEU A 30 -6.61 14.80 -8.30
C LEU A 30 -5.39 15.23 -9.11
N VAL A 31 -4.48 14.31 -9.42
CA VAL A 31 -3.29 14.58 -10.26
C VAL A 31 -3.71 15.00 -11.67
N LEU A 32 -4.61 14.25 -12.30
CA LEU A 32 -5.12 14.58 -13.65
C LEU A 32 -5.88 15.91 -13.66
N LYS A 33 -6.61 16.26 -12.59
CA LYS A 33 -7.31 17.54 -12.47
C LYS A 33 -6.34 18.74 -12.41
N GLN A 34 -5.10 18.52 -11.96
CA GLN A 34 -4.02 19.50 -11.97
C GLN A 34 -3.26 19.55 -13.31
N ASN A 35 -3.73 18.81 -14.33
CA ASN A 35 -3.06 18.62 -15.62
C ASN A 35 -1.70 17.91 -15.52
N ASP A 36 -1.41 17.25 -14.40
CA ASP A 36 -0.24 16.41 -14.24
C ASP A 36 -0.49 15.02 -14.81
N ALA A 37 0.60 14.29 -15.10
CA ALA A 37 0.51 12.98 -15.71
C ALA A 37 0.53 11.86 -14.66
N VAL A 38 -0.30 10.84 -14.83
CA VAL A 38 -0.38 9.67 -13.97
C VAL A 38 -0.31 8.38 -14.79
N GLY A 39 0.38 7.37 -14.25
CA GLY A 39 0.33 5.98 -14.65
C GLY A 39 -0.07 5.11 -13.48
N CYS A 40 -0.48 3.88 -13.74
CA CYS A 40 -0.84 2.93 -12.69
C CYS A 40 -0.21 1.57 -12.97
N VAL A 41 0.20 0.90 -11.91
CA VAL A 41 0.72 -0.47 -11.94
C VAL A 41 -0.02 -1.27 -10.88
N ALA A 42 -0.72 -2.31 -11.27
CA ALA A 42 -1.24 -3.33 -10.38
C ALA A 42 -0.27 -4.50 -10.33
N PHE A 43 0.07 -4.98 -9.14
CA PHE A 43 1.10 -5.99 -8.94
C PHE A 43 0.81 -6.90 -7.75
N ASP A 44 1.31 -8.12 -7.84
CA ASP A 44 1.52 -9.07 -6.77
C ASP A 44 2.99 -9.56 -6.80
N GLU A 45 3.25 -10.82 -7.05
CA GLU A 45 4.58 -11.36 -7.33
C GLU A 45 5.16 -10.86 -8.66
N VAL A 46 4.28 -10.42 -9.58
CA VAL A 46 4.63 -9.86 -10.89
C VAL A 46 3.79 -8.61 -11.19
N VAL A 47 4.18 -7.85 -12.20
CA VAL A 47 3.35 -6.76 -12.71
C VAL A 47 2.17 -7.37 -13.49
N ARG A 48 0.95 -7.22 -12.97
CA ARG A 48 -0.29 -7.73 -13.59
C ARG A 48 -0.83 -6.79 -14.66
N THR A 49 -0.89 -5.52 -14.33
CA THR A 49 -1.40 -4.50 -15.24
C THR A 49 -0.51 -3.27 -15.19
N LYS A 50 -0.31 -2.65 -16.34
CA LYS A 50 0.50 -1.45 -16.47
C LYS A 50 -0.20 -0.44 -17.36
N ILE A 51 -0.61 0.66 -16.78
CA ILE A 51 -1.23 1.80 -17.46
C ILE A 51 -0.16 2.86 -17.70
N PRO A 52 0.07 3.29 -18.95
CA PRO A 52 1.12 4.27 -19.28
C PRO A 52 0.83 5.63 -18.67
N ILE A 53 1.89 6.41 -18.47
CA ILE A 53 1.79 7.78 -17.93
C ILE A 53 1.16 8.69 -18.99
N ARG A 54 0.04 9.34 -18.64
CA ARG A 54 -0.69 10.32 -19.47
C ARG A 54 -1.32 11.41 -18.60
N SER A 55 -1.55 12.60 -19.19
CA SER A 55 -2.13 13.78 -18.51
C SER A 55 -3.57 14.13 -18.94
N LYS A 56 -4.16 13.40 -19.90
CA LYS A 56 -5.55 13.66 -20.31
C LYS A 56 -6.53 13.26 -19.20
N HIS A 57 -7.53 14.10 -18.92
CA HIS A 57 -8.55 13.81 -17.89
C HIS A 57 -9.27 12.48 -18.11
N THR A 58 -9.56 12.10 -19.38
CA THR A 58 -10.20 10.84 -19.71
C THR A 58 -9.35 9.61 -19.35
N HIS A 59 -8.05 9.80 -19.06
CA HIS A 59 -7.15 8.72 -18.67
C HIS A 59 -7.54 8.05 -17.35
N ILE A 60 -8.32 8.76 -16.51
CA ILE A 60 -8.85 8.21 -15.26
C ILE A 60 -9.65 6.92 -15.50
N HIS A 61 -10.41 6.81 -16.59
CA HIS A 61 -11.16 5.59 -16.91
C HIS A 61 -10.23 4.39 -17.09
N SER A 62 -9.12 4.57 -17.80
CA SER A 62 -8.14 3.49 -17.97
C SER A 62 -7.52 3.03 -16.63
N VAL A 63 -7.31 3.96 -15.69
CA VAL A 63 -6.80 3.63 -14.34
C VAL A 63 -7.85 2.85 -13.56
N ILE A 64 -9.11 3.33 -13.53
CA ILE A 64 -10.21 2.67 -12.82
C ILE A 64 -10.46 1.28 -13.40
N ASP A 65 -10.57 1.16 -14.73
CA ASP A 65 -10.82 -0.13 -15.40
C ASP A 65 -9.71 -1.15 -15.06
N SER A 66 -8.46 -0.70 -15.04
CA SER A 66 -7.31 -1.54 -14.70
C SER A 66 -7.38 -2.07 -13.27
N LEU A 67 -7.83 -1.25 -12.33
CA LEU A 67 -8.00 -1.64 -10.92
C LEU A 67 -9.24 -2.51 -10.72
N ALA A 68 -10.33 -2.25 -11.43
CA ALA A 68 -11.58 -3.00 -11.30
C ALA A 68 -11.49 -4.46 -11.81
N VAL A 69 -10.60 -4.73 -12.77
CA VAL A 69 -10.43 -6.06 -13.37
C VAL A 69 -9.42 -6.93 -12.59
N SER A 70 -8.58 -6.32 -11.77
CA SER A 70 -7.58 -7.06 -10.99
C SER A 70 -8.25 -7.75 -9.80
N GLU A 71 -7.95 -9.04 -9.62
CA GLU A 71 -8.40 -9.82 -8.46
C GLU A 71 -7.19 -10.10 -7.56
N PRO A 72 -7.31 -9.90 -6.23
CA PRO A 72 -6.25 -10.24 -5.28
C PRO A 72 -5.91 -11.73 -5.34
N ARG A 73 -4.62 -12.03 -5.56
CA ARG A 73 -4.10 -13.39 -5.64
C ARG A 73 -2.58 -13.39 -5.48
N ASP A 74 -2.04 -14.57 -5.24
CA ASP A 74 -0.60 -14.82 -5.11
C ASP A 74 0.07 -14.03 -3.96
N LYS A 75 1.36 -14.24 -3.78
CA LYS A 75 2.19 -13.51 -2.82
C LYS A 75 2.74 -12.23 -3.43
N THR A 76 3.35 -11.39 -2.60
CA THR A 76 3.98 -10.15 -3.06
C THR A 76 5.50 -10.25 -3.00
N ASP A 77 6.18 -9.87 -4.11
CA ASP A 77 7.64 -9.63 -4.14
C ASP A 77 7.93 -8.15 -4.44
N LEU A 78 7.85 -7.33 -3.40
CA LEU A 78 8.03 -5.87 -3.52
C LEU A 78 9.38 -5.47 -4.10
N TYR A 79 10.46 -6.24 -3.86
CA TYR A 79 11.77 -5.91 -4.43
C TYR A 79 11.76 -6.00 -5.95
N LYS A 80 11.24 -7.10 -6.51
CA LYS A 80 11.14 -7.28 -7.97
C LYS A 80 10.27 -6.21 -8.61
N ILE A 81 9.14 -5.90 -7.97
CA ILE A 81 8.20 -4.89 -8.47
C ILE A 81 8.85 -3.50 -8.48
N PHE A 82 9.44 -3.05 -7.39
CA PHE A 82 10.08 -1.74 -7.32
C PHE A 82 11.26 -1.63 -8.28
N ARG A 83 12.01 -2.71 -8.49
CA ARG A 83 13.04 -2.77 -9.52
C ARG A 83 12.45 -2.60 -10.92
N SER A 84 11.39 -3.33 -11.25
CA SER A 84 10.69 -3.21 -12.53
C SER A 84 10.15 -1.79 -12.77
N VAL A 85 9.58 -1.17 -11.74
CA VAL A 85 9.10 0.22 -11.79
C VAL A 85 10.27 1.19 -12.05
N ALA A 86 11.38 1.05 -11.32
CA ALA A 86 12.56 1.90 -11.46
C ALA A 86 13.22 1.78 -12.86
N GLU A 87 13.21 0.59 -13.46
CA GLU A 87 13.70 0.34 -14.80
C GLU A 87 12.75 0.88 -15.89
N THR A 88 11.45 0.76 -15.65
CA THR A 88 10.41 1.20 -16.59
C THR A 88 10.24 2.72 -16.65
N TYR A 89 10.39 3.39 -15.51
CA TYR A 89 10.15 4.83 -15.36
C TYR A 89 11.44 5.55 -14.94
N PRO A 90 12.41 5.76 -15.87
CA PRO A 90 13.72 6.33 -15.53
C PRO A 90 13.68 7.83 -15.24
N ARG A 91 12.58 8.52 -15.59
CA ARG A 91 12.43 9.96 -15.31
C ARG A 91 11.97 10.18 -13.88
N ARG A 92 12.53 11.22 -13.24
CA ARG A 92 12.10 11.64 -11.89
C ARG A 92 10.60 11.90 -11.85
N GLY A 93 9.96 11.48 -10.77
CA GLY A 93 8.55 11.66 -10.53
C GLY A 93 8.19 11.17 -9.13
N MET A 94 6.92 11.22 -8.79
CA MET A 94 6.41 10.63 -7.55
C MET A 94 5.99 9.18 -7.80
N VAL A 95 6.42 8.28 -6.93
CA VAL A 95 5.96 6.89 -6.87
C VAL A 95 5.13 6.73 -5.61
N VAL A 96 3.85 6.43 -5.79
CA VAL A 96 2.93 6.13 -4.69
C VAL A 96 2.73 4.63 -4.62
N VAL A 97 3.11 4.03 -3.50
CA VAL A 97 2.89 2.61 -3.20
C VAL A 97 1.67 2.49 -2.31
N VAL A 98 0.72 1.63 -2.69
CA VAL A 98 -0.47 1.32 -1.89
C VAL A 98 -0.50 -0.19 -1.68
N SER A 99 -0.24 -0.65 -0.45
CA SER A 99 0.00 -2.06 -0.11
C SER A 99 -0.16 -2.27 1.40
N ASP A 100 -0.43 -3.49 1.83
CA ASP A 100 -0.33 -3.90 3.24
C ASP A 100 1.09 -4.27 3.67
N LEU A 101 2.05 -4.20 2.74
CA LEU A 101 3.48 -4.45 2.96
C LEU A 101 3.82 -5.83 3.55
N LEU A 102 2.91 -6.80 3.47
CA LEU A 102 3.13 -8.17 3.92
C LEU A 102 4.06 -8.92 2.94
N ALA A 103 5.35 -8.58 3.01
CA ALA A 103 6.38 -9.10 2.12
C ALA A 103 7.72 -9.24 2.84
N ASP A 104 8.74 -9.79 2.16
CA ASP A 104 10.13 -9.81 2.66
C ASP A 104 10.60 -8.39 3.00
N ARG A 105 10.72 -8.09 4.30
CA ARG A 105 11.05 -6.75 4.80
C ARG A 105 12.38 -6.22 4.27
N PRO A 106 13.49 -6.98 4.32
CA PRO A 106 14.77 -6.54 3.74
C PRO A 106 14.66 -6.21 2.25
N GLY A 107 13.95 -7.01 1.47
CA GLY A 107 13.71 -6.79 0.04
C GLY A 107 12.91 -5.53 -0.21
N MET A 108 11.80 -5.34 0.52
CA MET A 108 10.98 -4.13 0.45
C MET A 108 11.81 -2.87 0.69
N VAL A 109 12.57 -2.82 1.78
CA VAL A 109 13.39 -1.64 2.14
C VAL A 109 14.45 -1.37 1.04
N ARG A 110 15.10 -2.40 0.51
CA ARG A 110 16.06 -2.25 -0.60
C ARG A 110 15.39 -1.68 -1.85
N GLY A 111 14.21 -2.17 -2.18
CA GLY A 111 13.44 -1.69 -3.33
C GLY A 111 13.01 -0.23 -3.20
N LEU A 112 12.48 0.17 -2.04
CA LEU A 112 12.13 1.57 -1.75
C LEU A 112 13.35 2.50 -1.83
N LYS A 113 14.49 2.09 -1.26
CA LYS A 113 15.77 2.83 -1.38
C LYS A 113 16.18 3.02 -2.83
N MET A 114 16.06 1.98 -3.64
CA MET A 114 16.42 2.04 -5.06
C MET A 114 15.57 3.06 -5.81
N LEU A 115 14.25 3.14 -5.56
CA LEU A 115 13.39 4.16 -6.13
C LEU A 115 13.86 5.58 -5.75
N ARG A 116 14.20 5.80 -4.48
CA ARG A 116 14.76 7.09 -4.02
C ARG A 116 16.09 7.42 -4.68
N GLN A 117 17.01 6.45 -4.80
CA GLN A 117 18.31 6.62 -5.47
C GLN A 117 18.17 6.94 -6.96
N LYS A 118 17.11 6.48 -7.62
CA LYS A 118 16.75 6.86 -8.99
C LYS A 118 16.17 8.28 -9.09
N GLY A 119 15.97 8.95 -7.95
CA GLY A 119 15.50 10.33 -7.87
C GLY A 119 13.99 10.48 -7.79
N HIS A 120 13.24 9.40 -7.57
CA HIS A 120 11.80 9.50 -7.34
C HIS A 120 11.51 9.99 -5.91
N ASP A 121 10.47 10.80 -5.77
CA ASP A 121 9.82 10.97 -4.49
C ASP A 121 8.94 9.76 -4.22
N VAL A 122 9.07 9.17 -3.05
CA VAL A 122 8.37 7.92 -2.70
C VAL A 122 7.43 8.17 -1.54
N LEU A 123 6.17 7.78 -1.74
CA LEU A 123 5.13 7.79 -0.74
C LEU A 123 4.59 6.37 -0.57
N VAL A 124 4.46 5.92 0.65
CA VAL A 124 3.89 4.62 1.00
C VAL A 124 2.61 4.82 1.79
N PHE A 125 1.50 4.39 1.24
CA PHE A 125 0.24 4.15 1.96
C PHE A 125 0.19 2.70 2.38
N HIS A 126 0.36 2.47 3.67
CA HIS A 126 0.28 1.16 4.29
C HIS A 126 -1.15 0.92 4.73
N ILE A 127 -1.87 0.05 4.02
CA ILE A 127 -3.29 -0.22 4.27
C ILE A 127 -3.41 -1.41 5.21
N MET A 128 -4.10 -1.23 6.32
CA MET A 128 -4.38 -2.31 7.27
C MET A 128 -5.84 -2.30 7.69
N ASP A 129 -6.38 -3.49 7.92
CA ASP A 129 -7.72 -3.65 8.45
C ASP A 129 -7.73 -3.48 9.98
N ASP A 130 -8.87 -3.05 10.54
CA ASP A 130 -9.02 -2.88 11.98
C ASP A 130 -8.80 -4.19 12.73
N ASP A 131 -9.25 -5.32 12.18
CA ASP A 131 -9.02 -6.63 12.77
C ASP A 131 -7.52 -6.96 12.89
N GLU A 132 -6.69 -6.52 11.94
CA GLU A 132 -5.24 -6.69 11.99
C GLU A 132 -4.60 -5.77 13.03
N LEU A 133 -5.10 -4.54 13.17
CA LEU A 133 -4.53 -3.54 14.06
C LEU A 133 -4.96 -3.71 15.52
N ASP A 134 -6.20 -4.12 15.76
CA ASP A 134 -6.78 -4.20 17.09
C ASP A 134 -6.88 -5.64 17.62
N PHE A 135 -6.85 -6.63 16.74
CA PHE A 135 -6.92 -8.07 17.03
C PHE A 135 -8.05 -8.44 18.01
N GLU A 136 -9.25 -7.91 17.76
CA GLU A 136 -10.42 -8.08 18.61
C GLU A 136 -11.24 -9.31 18.24
N PHE A 137 -10.61 -10.49 18.22
CA PHE A 137 -11.27 -11.75 17.97
C PHE A 137 -11.69 -12.42 19.26
N ASN A 138 -12.84 -13.12 19.24
CA ASN A 138 -13.42 -13.77 20.39
C ASN A 138 -13.68 -15.27 20.14
N GLY A 139 -13.33 -16.07 21.15
CA GLY A 139 -13.54 -17.51 21.14
C GLY A 139 -12.52 -18.28 20.30
N PRO A 140 -12.48 -19.62 20.41
CA PRO A 140 -11.61 -20.46 19.58
C PRO A 140 -11.96 -20.27 18.11
N MET A 141 -10.93 -20.09 17.26
CA MET A 141 -11.12 -19.94 15.81
C MET A 141 -9.95 -20.52 15.04
N ARG A 142 -10.17 -20.69 13.76
CA ARG A 142 -9.16 -21.05 12.79
C ARG A 142 -8.80 -19.81 11.95
N PHE A 143 -7.52 -19.50 11.92
CA PHE A 143 -6.95 -18.55 10.96
C PHE A 143 -6.41 -19.34 9.78
N ASP A 144 -6.89 -19.03 8.59
CA ASP A 144 -6.38 -19.59 7.34
C ASP A 144 -5.43 -18.59 6.67
N GLY A 145 -4.30 -19.08 6.17
CA GLY A 145 -3.35 -18.25 5.41
C GLY A 145 -3.97 -17.80 4.08
N LEU A 146 -3.88 -16.51 3.75
CA LEU A 146 -4.37 -15.99 2.46
C LEU A 146 -3.36 -16.22 1.33
N GLU A 147 -2.09 -16.36 1.69
CA GLU A 147 -0.97 -16.53 0.76
C GLU A 147 -0.31 -17.92 0.85
N SER A 148 -0.84 -18.79 1.69
CA SER A 148 -0.37 -20.18 1.85
C SER A 148 -1.52 -21.09 2.31
N ASP A 149 -1.34 -22.39 2.16
CA ASP A 149 -2.29 -23.39 2.67
C ASP A 149 -2.16 -23.64 4.18
N ASP A 150 -1.38 -22.82 4.88
CA ASP A 150 -1.18 -22.93 6.32
C ASP A 150 -2.42 -22.48 7.07
N PHE A 151 -2.68 -23.09 8.21
CA PHE A 151 -3.74 -22.65 9.12
C PHE A 151 -3.29 -22.73 10.57
N LEU A 152 -3.89 -21.92 11.42
CA LEU A 152 -3.66 -21.89 12.86
C LEU A 152 -4.99 -22.00 13.61
N ASN A 153 -5.19 -23.08 14.36
CA ASN A 153 -6.28 -23.21 15.32
C ASN A 153 -5.81 -22.66 16.67
N CYS A 154 -6.43 -21.62 17.16
CA CYS A 154 -6.00 -21.02 18.41
C CYS A 154 -7.14 -20.28 19.15
N ASN A 155 -6.84 -19.90 20.38
CA ASN A 155 -7.63 -18.90 21.10
C ASN A 155 -6.97 -17.54 20.91
N PRO A 156 -7.57 -16.63 20.14
CA PRO A 156 -6.99 -15.32 19.85
C PRO A 156 -6.67 -14.50 21.09
N ARG A 157 -7.48 -14.60 22.14
CA ARG A 157 -7.23 -13.89 23.40
C ARG A 157 -5.87 -14.22 24.02
N ALA A 158 -5.42 -15.47 23.90
CA ALA A 158 -4.13 -15.89 24.41
C ALA A 158 -2.95 -15.38 23.58
N LEU A 159 -3.18 -15.07 22.30
CA LEU A 159 -2.15 -14.59 21.37
C LEU A 159 -2.11 -13.06 21.26
N ARG A 160 -3.18 -12.37 21.67
CA ARG A 160 -3.41 -10.96 21.38
C ARG A 160 -2.25 -10.06 21.80
N ASP A 161 -1.77 -10.20 23.05
CA ASP A 161 -0.72 -9.32 23.56
C ASP A 161 0.59 -9.52 22.79
N GLY A 162 0.99 -10.76 22.54
CA GLY A 162 2.20 -11.06 21.77
C GLY A 162 2.08 -10.63 20.31
N TYR A 163 0.90 -10.80 19.71
CA TYR A 163 0.64 -10.33 18.34
C TYR A 163 0.75 -8.80 18.24
N LEU A 164 0.08 -8.07 19.15
CA LEU A 164 0.09 -6.59 19.13
C LEU A 164 1.49 -6.03 19.43
N GLU A 165 2.28 -6.70 20.27
CA GLU A 165 3.68 -6.33 20.51
C GLU A 165 4.50 -6.50 19.22
N ALA A 166 4.45 -7.66 18.59
CA ALA A 166 5.13 -7.94 17.33
C ALA A 166 4.70 -6.99 16.20
N LEU A 167 3.40 -6.68 16.12
CA LEU A 167 2.87 -5.73 15.16
C LEU A 167 3.41 -4.31 15.40
N ARG A 168 3.45 -3.84 16.64
CA ARG A 168 4.03 -2.52 16.96
C ARG A 168 5.50 -2.44 16.55
N GLU A 169 6.28 -3.45 16.87
CA GLU A 169 7.69 -3.51 16.47
C GLU A 169 7.85 -3.47 14.94
N TYR A 170 7.00 -4.21 14.23
CA TYR A 170 6.97 -4.22 12.77
C TYR A 170 6.65 -2.83 12.18
N LEU A 171 5.58 -2.20 12.65
CA LEU A 171 5.16 -0.86 12.19
C LEU A 171 6.21 0.21 12.51
N ASP A 172 6.80 0.16 13.68
CA ASP A 172 7.84 1.10 14.10
C ASP A 172 9.12 0.92 13.30
N ASP A 173 9.47 -0.33 12.94
CA ASP A 173 10.62 -0.56 12.07
C ASP A 173 10.38 -0.01 10.67
N ILE A 174 9.21 -0.25 10.07
CA ILE A 174 8.86 0.33 8.75
C ILE A 174 8.94 1.86 8.79
N ARG A 175 8.33 2.50 9.81
CA ARG A 175 8.38 3.96 9.96
C ARG A 175 9.81 4.47 10.03
N ARG A 176 10.66 3.84 10.85
CA ARG A 176 12.08 4.20 10.96
C ARG A 176 12.83 4.04 9.63
N GLN A 177 12.58 2.94 8.90
CA GLN A 177 13.23 2.69 7.60
C GLN A 177 12.78 3.71 6.56
N CYS A 178 11.50 4.05 6.50
CA CYS A 178 10.98 5.08 5.62
C CYS A 178 11.58 6.45 5.94
N ALA A 179 11.55 6.87 7.20
CA ALA A 179 12.12 8.14 7.64
C ALA A 179 13.62 8.25 7.34
N LYS A 180 14.41 7.20 7.64
CA LYS A 180 15.85 7.13 7.33
C LYS A 180 16.18 7.30 5.86
N ASN A 181 15.26 6.93 4.98
CA ASN A 181 15.47 6.96 3.53
C ASN A 181 14.70 8.11 2.84
N THR A 182 14.17 9.06 3.59
CA THR A 182 13.39 10.19 3.08
C THR A 182 12.20 9.71 2.23
N ILE A 183 11.47 8.73 2.75
CA ILE A 183 10.26 8.15 2.17
C ILE A 183 9.10 8.59 3.03
N ASP A 184 8.09 9.18 2.40
CA ASP A 184 6.84 9.52 3.09
C ASP A 184 6.06 8.24 3.38
N TYR A 185 5.57 8.10 4.61
CA TYR A 185 4.84 6.92 5.05
C TYR A 185 3.58 7.33 5.81
N ALA A 186 2.47 6.72 5.45
CA ALA A 186 1.21 6.85 6.16
C ALA A 186 0.57 5.47 6.37
N LEU A 187 0.29 5.13 7.63
CA LEU A 187 -0.55 3.99 7.99
C LEU A 187 -2.02 4.43 7.87
N ILE A 188 -2.83 3.65 7.18
CA ILE A 188 -4.24 3.94 6.93
C ILE A 188 -5.05 2.70 7.34
N ARG A 189 -6.10 2.91 8.12
CA ARG A 189 -7.10 1.89 8.44
C ARG A 189 -8.16 1.82 7.35
N THR A 190 -8.68 0.64 7.08
CA THR A 190 -9.81 0.47 6.13
C THR A 190 -11.09 1.15 6.60
N SER A 191 -11.22 1.44 7.91
CA SER A 191 -12.31 2.21 8.50
C SER A 191 -12.13 3.73 8.43
N ASP A 192 -10.92 4.23 8.12
CA ASP A 192 -10.68 5.67 8.03
C ASP A 192 -11.44 6.27 6.84
N PRO A 193 -12.12 7.42 7.02
CA PRO A 193 -12.67 8.16 5.90
C PRO A 193 -11.59 8.54 4.90
N LEU A 194 -11.80 8.23 3.63
CA LEU A 194 -10.80 8.40 2.58
C LEU A 194 -10.33 9.86 2.42
N ASP A 195 -11.25 10.81 2.56
CA ASP A 195 -10.97 12.24 2.52
C ASP A 195 -10.09 12.68 3.69
N ALA A 196 -10.31 12.14 4.89
CA ALA A 196 -9.50 12.41 6.07
C ALA A 196 -8.06 11.85 5.90
N ALA A 197 -7.92 10.63 5.37
CA ALA A 197 -6.63 10.01 5.08
C ALA A 197 -5.83 10.86 4.07
N LEU A 198 -6.45 11.29 2.98
CA LEU A 198 -5.83 12.15 1.97
C LEU A 198 -5.51 13.54 2.51
N ALA A 199 -6.42 14.17 3.24
CA ALA A 199 -6.24 15.51 3.81
C ALA A 199 -5.10 15.52 4.84
N SER A 200 -5.04 14.52 5.71
CA SER A 200 -3.95 14.37 6.70
C SER A 200 -2.59 14.28 6.01
N TYR A 201 -2.47 13.46 4.98
CA TYR A 201 -1.23 13.35 4.21
C TYR A 201 -0.84 14.67 3.54
N LEU A 202 -1.77 15.31 2.82
CA LEU A 202 -1.51 16.58 2.10
C LEU A 202 -1.12 17.70 3.07
N SER A 203 -1.78 17.80 4.21
CA SER A 203 -1.48 18.80 5.25
C SER A 203 -0.09 18.62 5.84
N ASN A 204 0.30 17.37 6.13
CA ASN A 204 1.63 17.05 6.66
C ASN A 204 2.72 17.41 5.64
N ARG A 205 2.51 17.14 4.37
CA ARG A 205 3.46 17.46 3.31
C ARG A 205 3.63 18.97 3.10
N LEU A 206 2.53 19.73 3.10
CA LEU A 206 2.58 21.20 3.03
C LEU A 206 3.31 21.82 4.21
N GLY A 207 3.10 21.27 5.42
CA GLY A 207 3.78 21.73 6.64
C GLY A 207 5.29 21.46 6.65
N MET A 208 5.76 20.43 5.95
CA MET A 208 7.19 20.13 5.81
C MET A 208 7.89 21.04 4.80
N HIS A 209 7.22 21.44 3.73
CA HIS A 209 7.78 22.37 2.72
C HIS A 209 7.92 23.82 3.22
N HIS A 210 7.25 24.21 4.30
CA HIS A 210 7.36 25.56 4.90
C HIS A 210 8.49 25.70 5.93
N LYS A 211 9.23 24.60 6.22
CA LYS A 211 10.32 24.59 7.22
C LYS A 211 11.74 24.49 6.63
N ASN A 212 11.87 24.58 5.30
CA ASN A 212 13.17 24.59 4.61
C ASN A 212 13.43 25.93 3.92
#